data_a86b6ec2664be24a9b02d15ac70770da
#
_entry.id   a86b6ec2664be24a9b02d15ac70770da
#
_cell.length_a   1.000
_cell.length_b   1.000
_cell.length_c   1.000
_cell.angle_alpha   90.00
_cell.angle_beta   90.00
_cell.angle_gamma   90.00
#
_symmetry.space_group_name_H-M   'P 1'
#
loop_
_entity.id
_entity.type
_entity.pdbx_description
1 polymer ?
#
loop_
_entity_poly.entity_id
_entity_poly.type
_entity_poly.pdbx_seq_one_letter_code
_entity_poly.pdbx_strand_id
1 'polypeptide(L)'
;MVDPESYVDVNVFVYWLGKHPIFGKQAYQWVKKIEEAPRGKYATSSLTLYQTLVIIAGLTGRSLREQKLVEEIANSIINLPGLKIIPLSEKDIIQATNLMREYQLDYEDALHLATALKIKAKEMVSNDQDFDKTPLKRVFAKPSQESTRA
;
A
#
# COMPACT_ATOMS: atom_id res chain seq x y z
N MET A 1 8.31 -15.44 -10.81
CA MET A 1 8.07 -14.08 -10.33
C MET A 1 8.08 -13.11 -11.51
N VAL A 2 7.16 -12.17 -11.53
CA VAL A 2 7.11 -11.14 -12.56
C VAL A 2 7.57 -9.80 -12.00
N ASP A 3 7.85 -8.83 -12.87
CA ASP A 3 8.20 -7.50 -12.43
C ASP A 3 6.98 -6.79 -11.86
N PRO A 4 7.14 -6.00 -10.79
CA PRO A 4 6.03 -5.28 -10.20
C PRO A 4 5.43 -4.25 -11.16
N GLU A 5 4.11 -4.29 -11.29
CA GLU A 5 3.37 -3.26 -12.04
C GLU A 5 2.79 -2.21 -11.10
N SER A 6 2.40 -2.63 -9.91
CA SER A 6 1.66 -1.78 -8.99
C SER A 6 2.30 -1.80 -7.60
N TYR A 7 2.42 -0.63 -7.02
CA TYR A 7 2.78 -0.46 -5.62
C TYR A 7 1.50 -0.23 -4.82
N VAL A 8 1.35 -0.91 -3.69
CA VAL A 8 0.15 -0.84 -2.87
C VAL A 8 0.42 -0.02 -1.62
N ASP A 9 -0.33 1.06 -1.44
CA ASP A 9 -0.20 1.97 -0.32
C ASP A 9 -0.87 1.40 0.94
N VAL A 10 -0.46 1.92 2.09
CA VAL A 10 -0.90 1.44 3.40
C VAL A 10 -2.42 1.49 3.58
N ASN A 11 -3.11 2.50 3.03
CA ASN A 11 -4.55 2.63 3.25
C ASN A 11 -5.34 1.44 2.72
N VAL A 12 -4.86 0.78 1.69
CA VAL A 12 -5.53 -0.41 1.15
C VAL A 12 -5.60 -1.51 2.21
N PHE A 13 -4.49 -1.76 2.88
CA PHE A 13 -4.43 -2.80 3.92
C PHE A 13 -5.19 -2.39 5.18
N VAL A 14 -5.10 -1.13 5.55
CA VAL A 14 -5.83 -0.61 6.72
C VAL A 14 -7.34 -0.69 6.50
N TYR A 15 -7.83 -0.30 5.32
CA TYR A 15 -9.26 -0.39 5.01
C TYR A 15 -9.75 -1.84 5.04
N TRP A 16 -8.94 -2.75 4.50
CA TRP A 16 -9.28 -4.16 4.46
C TRP A 16 -9.29 -4.78 5.85
N LEU A 17 -8.18 -4.68 6.56
CA LEU A 17 -8.03 -5.33 7.86
C LEU A 17 -8.86 -4.64 8.95
N GLY A 18 -9.03 -3.33 8.85
CA GLY A 18 -9.84 -2.56 9.77
C GLY A 18 -11.32 -2.53 9.43
N LYS A 19 -11.72 -3.19 8.34
CA LYS A 19 -13.12 -3.25 7.89
C LYS A 19 -13.76 -1.89 7.77
N HIS A 20 -13.08 -1.00 7.02
CA HIS A 20 -13.56 0.36 6.85
C HIS A 20 -14.98 0.37 6.26
N PRO A 21 -15.94 1.11 6.86
CA PRO A 21 -17.33 1.04 6.44
C PRO A 21 -17.59 1.55 5.03
N ILE A 22 -16.76 2.46 4.53
CA ILE A 22 -16.92 3.05 3.20
C ILE A 22 -15.99 2.39 2.19
N PHE A 23 -14.70 2.25 2.52
CA PHE A 23 -13.68 1.81 1.55
C PHE A 23 -13.26 0.35 1.72
N GLY A 24 -13.78 -0.34 2.71
CA GLY A 24 -13.36 -1.73 2.99
C GLY A 24 -13.63 -2.69 1.85
N LYS A 25 -14.78 -2.58 1.20
CA LYS A 25 -15.13 -3.45 0.07
C LYS A 25 -14.21 -3.20 -1.12
N GLN A 26 -13.92 -1.94 -1.40
CA GLN A 26 -13.05 -1.56 -2.50
C GLN A 26 -11.63 -2.10 -2.26
N ALA A 27 -11.14 -1.92 -1.04
CA ALA A 27 -9.83 -2.43 -0.65
C ALA A 27 -9.78 -3.95 -0.76
N TYR A 28 -10.83 -4.65 -0.33
CA TYR A 28 -10.88 -6.10 -0.42
C TYR A 28 -10.80 -6.58 -1.87
N GLN A 29 -11.42 -5.87 -2.80
CA GLN A 29 -11.33 -6.23 -4.21
C GLN A 29 -9.90 -6.13 -4.73
N TRP A 30 -9.13 -5.15 -4.28
CA TRP A 30 -7.71 -5.07 -4.60
C TRP A 30 -6.94 -6.22 -3.98
N VAL A 31 -7.23 -6.56 -2.72
CA VAL A 31 -6.60 -7.69 -2.04
C VAL A 31 -6.87 -8.99 -2.79
N LYS A 32 -8.10 -9.17 -3.29
CA LYS A 32 -8.43 -10.35 -4.10
C LYS A 32 -7.58 -10.42 -5.37
N LYS A 33 -7.38 -9.30 -6.03
CA LYS A 33 -6.50 -9.25 -7.20
C LYS A 33 -5.07 -9.67 -6.85
N ILE A 34 -4.60 -9.22 -5.69
CA ILE A 34 -3.26 -9.58 -5.22
C ILE A 34 -3.19 -11.07 -4.91
N GLU A 35 -4.24 -11.63 -4.31
CA GLU A 35 -4.29 -13.06 -4.01
C GLU A 35 -4.18 -13.91 -5.28
N GLU A 36 -4.79 -13.45 -6.37
CA GLU A 36 -4.88 -14.19 -7.62
C GLU A 36 -3.74 -13.93 -8.59
N ALA A 37 -2.89 -12.95 -8.28
CA ALA A 37 -1.82 -12.54 -9.18
C ALA A 37 -0.57 -13.40 -9.03
N PRO A 38 0.25 -13.46 -10.08
CA PRO A 38 1.56 -14.10 -9.95
C PRO A 38 2.45 -13.29 -9.01
N ARG A 39 3.33 -14.01 -8.31
CA ARG A 39 4.16 -13.41 -7.30
C ARG A 39 4.98 -12.24 -7.84
N GLY A 40 4.89 -11.12 -7.17
CA GLY A 40 5.66 -9.93 -7.51
C GLY A 40 4.97 -8.96 -8.44
N LYS A 41 3.78 -9.30 -8.96
CA LYS A 41 3.02 -8.34 -9.78
C LYS A 41 2.63 -7.11 -8.99
N TYR A 42 2.35 -7.29 -7.72
CA TYR A 42 2.11 -6.19 -6.77
C TYR A 42 3.26 -6.14 -5.78
N ALA A 43 3.58 -4.96 -5.33
CA ALA A 43 4.62 -4.76 -4.33
C ALA A 43 4.17 -3.74 -3.30
N THR A 44 4.74 -3.82 -2.12
CA THR A 44 4.64 -2.78 -1.12
C THR A 44 5.97 -2.76 -0.37
N SER A 45 6.12 -1.89 0.62
CA SER A 45 7.38 -1.80 1.35
C SER A 45 7.25 -2.34 2.77
N SER A 46 8.39 -2.58 3.40
CA SER A 46 8.44 -2.91 4.81
C SER A 46 7.83 -1.79 5.68
N LEU A 47 7.89 -0.55 5.19
CA LEU A 47 7.22 0.57 5.87
C LEU A 47 5.72 0.35 5.96
N THR A 48 5.10 -0.14 4.90
CA THR A 48 3.67 -0.42 4.88
C THR A 48 3.28 -1.42 5.97
N LEU A 49 4.09 -2.45 6.18
CA LEU A 49 3.83 -3.43 7.23
C LEU A 49 3.81 -2.76 8.60
N TYR A 50 4.82 -1.94 8.87
CA TYR A 50 4.91 -1.25 10.15
C TYR A 50 3.76 -0.25 10.33
N GLN A 51 3.47 0.54 9.32
CA GLN A 51 2.38 1.52 9.40
C GLN A 51 1.03 0.85 9.62
N THR A 52 0.78 -0.27 8.93
CA THR A 52 -0.46 -1.01 9.11
C THR A 52 -0.61 -1.49 10.54
N LEU A 53 0.47 -2.03 11.12
CA LEU A 53 0.47 -2.47 12.52
C LEU A 53 0.13 -1.33 13.47
N VAL A 54 0.79 -0.20 13.31
CA VAL A 54 0.58 0.97 14.18
C VAL A 54 -0.86 1.48 14.06
N ILE A 55 -1.36 1.60 12.85
CA ILE A 55 -2.69 2.16 12.60
C ILE A 55 -3.78 1.22 13.12
N ILE A 56 -3.68 -0.07 12.84
CA ILE A 56 -4.68 -1.04 13.30
C ILE A 56 -4.69 -1.14 14.82
N ALA A 57 -3.51 -1.14 15.46
CA ALA A 57 -3.44 -1.12 16.92
C ALA A 57 -4.17 0.10 17.48
N GLY A 58 -3.93 1.27 16.88
CA GLY A 58 -4.60 2.50 17.30
C GLY A 58 -6.12 2.44 17.12
N LEU A 59 -6.58 1.93 15.99
CA LEU A 59 -8.02 1.85 15.70
C LEU A 59 -8.74 0.87 16.60
N THR A 60 -8.08 -0.19 17.01
CA THR A 60 -8.70 -1.24 17.83
C THR A 60 -8.45 -1.06 19.34
N GLY A 61 -7.67 -0.06 19.73
CA GLY A 61 -7.29 0.14 21.13
C GLY A 61 -6.40 -0.95 21.66
N ARG A 62 -5.72 -1.69 20.78
CA ARG A 62 -4.81 -2.78 21.17
C ARG A 62 -3.37 -2.32 21.12
N SER A 63 -2.49 -3.08 21.72
CA SER A 63 -1.08 -2.72 21.88
C SER A 63 -0.18 -3.57 20.98
N LEU A 64 0.87 -2.96 20.45
CA LEU A 64 1.89 -3.70 19.70
C LEU A 64 2.74 -4.64 20.59
N ARG A 65 2.48 -4.65 21.89
CA ARG A 65 3.05 -5.66 22.78
C ARG A 65 2.37 -7.01 22.62
N GLU A 66 1.20 -7.04 21.99
CA GLU A 66 0.46 -8.27 21.79
C GLU A 66 1.03 -8.99 20.56
N GLN A 67 1.88 -9.98 20.82
CA GLN A 67 2.53 -10.74 19.77
C GLN A 67 1.53 -11.33 18.78
N LYS A 68 0.40 -11.80 19.27
CA LYS A 68 -0.63 -12.43 18.44
C LYS A 68 -1.20 -11.44 17.43
N LEU A 69 -1.47 -10.21 17.87
CA LEU A 69 -1.96 -9.17 16.98
C LEU A 69 -0.95 -8.89 15.87
N VAL A 70 0.32 -8.73 16.25
CA VAL A 70 1.40 -8.44 15.28
C VAL A 70 1.52 -9.57 14.27
N GLU A 71 1.53 -10.82 14.73
CA GLU A 71 1.63 -11.97 13.84
C GLU A 71 0.45 -12.07 12.88
N GLU A 72 -0.77 -11.89 13.36
CA GLU A 72 -1.96 -11.97 12.52
C GLU A 72 -1.94 -10.92 11.41
N ILE A 73 -1.63 -9.68 11.74
CA ILE A 73 -1.61 -8.60 10.75
C ILE A 73 -0.47 -8.80 9.77
N ALA A 74 0.73 -9.06 10.27
CA ALA A 74 1.90 -9.23 9.40
C ALA A 74 1.70 -10.41 8.45
N ASN A 75 1.22 -11.54 8.95
CA ASN A 75 1.02 -12.72 8.13
C ASN A 75 -0.09 -12.53 7.10
N SER A 76 -1.14 -11.77 7.44
CA SER A 76 -2.22 -11.48 6.49
C SER A 76 -1.69 -10.76 5.24
N ILE A 77 -0.69 -9.93 5.41
CA ILE A 77 -0.10 -9.18 4.30
C ILE A 77 1.00 -9.99 3.61
N ILE A 78 1.94 -10.52 4.39
CA ILE A 78 3.10 -11.25 3.84
C ILE A 78 2.68 -12.45 3.02
N ASN A 79 1.60 -13.11 3.42
CA ASN A 79 1.14 -14.34 2.76
C ASN A 79 0.30 -14.10 1.52
N LEU A 80 0.08 -12.87 1.11
CA LEU A 80 -0.64 -12.59 -0.14
C LEU A 80 0.21 -13.04 -1.32
N PRO A 81 -0.26 -14.01 -2.13
CA PRO A 81 0.60 -14.64 -3.14
C PRO A 81 1.21 -13.69 -4.17
N GLY A 82 0.47 -12.70 -4.61
CA GLY A 82 0.96 -11.78 -5.64
C GLY A 82 1.78 -10.61 -5.12
N LEU A 83 2.01 -10.54 -3.81
CA LEU A 83 2.65 -9.37 -3.19
C LEU A 83 4.12 -9.64 -2.87
N LYS A 84 4.98 -8.70 -3.26
CA LYS A 84 6.38 -8.71 -2.89
C LYS A 84 6.62 -7.57 -1.90
N ILE A 85 7.32 -7.87 -0.80
CA ILE A 85 7.68 -6.85 0.18
C ILE A 85 9.06 -6.30 -0.14
N ILE A 86 9.16 -5.01 -0.38
CA ILE A 86 10.41 -4.34 -0.74
C ILE A 86 10.99 -3.69 0.51
N PRO A 87 12.24 -3.99 0.86
CA PRO A 87 12.86 -3.36 2.03
C PRO A 87 13.00 -1.85 1.83
N LEU A 88 12.67 -1.09 2.87
CA LEU A 88 12.95 0.34 2.89
C LEU A 88 14.44 0.52 3.13
N SER A 89 15.15 1.14 2.18
CA SER A 89 16.59 1.27 2.24
C SER A 89 17.01 2.69 2.63
N GLU A 90 18.30 2.83 2.97
CA GLU A 90 18.88 4.13 3.25
C GLU A 90 18.72 5.09 2.06
N LYS A 91 18.90 4.59 0.84
CA LYS A 91 18.72 5.40 -0.36
C LYS A 91 17.30 5.92 -0.48
N ASP A 92 16.31 5.11 -0.11
CA ASP A 92 14.91 5.53 -0.15
C ASP A 92 14.65 6.67 0.83
N ILE A 93 15.24 6.59 2.01
CA ILE A 93 15.12 7.63 3.03
C ILE A 93 15.68 8.96 2.54
N ILE A 94 16.84 8.91 1.89
CA ILE A 94 17.46 10.11 1.35
C ILE A 94 16.67 10.66 0.16
N GLN A 95 16.27 9.80 -0.76
CA GLN A 95 15.53 10.19 -1.96
C GLN A 95 14.19 10.80 -1.61
N ALA A 96 13.56 10.34 -0.54
CA ALA A 96 12.26 10.85 -0.12
C ALA A 96 12.28 12.36 0.16
N THR A 97 13.38 12.89 0.68
CA THR A 97 13.46 14.34 0.94
C THR A 97 13.40 15.14 -0.36
N ASN A 98 14.00 14.62 -1.43
CA ASN A 98 13.92 15.27 -2.74
C ASN A 98 12.52 15.19 -3.32
N LEU A 99 11.87 14.04 -3.14
CA LEU A 99 10.51 13.82 -3.65
C LEU A 99 9.48 14.67 -2.92
N MET A 100 9.68 14.94 -1.64
CA MET A 100 8.84 15.88 -0.90
C MET A 100 8.79 17.23 -1.60
N ARG A 101 9.94 17.72 -2.00
CA ARG A 101 10.06 19.02 -2.66
C ARG A 101 9.52 18.99 -4.07
N GLU A 102 9.87 17.95 -4.81
CA GLU A 102 9.50 17.86 -6.23
C GLU A 102 7.99 17.70 -6.43
N TYR A 103 7.35 16.88 -5.59
CA TYR A 103 5.93 16.56 -5.76
C TYR A 103 5.03 17.07 -4.64
N GLN A 104 5.60 17.84 -3.71
CA GLN A 104 4.83 18.43 -2.60
C GLN A 104 4.11 17.38 -1.77
N LEU A 105 4.84 16.34 -1.38
CA LEU A 105 4.34 15.24 -0.57
C LEU A 105 4.84 15.38 0.86
N ASP A 106 4.10 14.81 1.82
CA ASP A 106 4.66 14.63 3.15
C ASP A 106 5.71 13.51 3.11
N TYR A 107 6.46 13.34 4.19
CA TYR A 107 7.59 12.43 4.20
C TYR A 107 7.18 10.97 4.03
N GLU A 108 6.08 10.55 4.69
CA GLU A 108 5.63 9.16 4.58
C GLU A 108 5.21 8.82 3.16
N ASP A 109 4.45 9.70 2.51
CA ASP A 109 4.07 9.50 1.12
C ASP A 109 5.29 9.49 0.20
N ALA A 110 6.26 10.35 0.50
CA ALA A 110 7.51 10.40 -0.27
C ALA A 110 8.32 9.11 -0.14
N LEU A 111 8.31 8.48 1.04
CA LEU A 111 8.96 7.18 1.24
C LEU A 111 8.30 6.10 0.39
N HIS A 112 6.98 6.07 0.35
CA HIS A 112 6.25 5.13 -0.50
C HIS A 112 6.58 5.36 -1.97
N LEU A 113 6.58 6.63 -2.38
CA LEU A 113 6.92 6.97 -3.76
C LEU A 113 8.34 6.57 -4.12
N ALA A 114 9.29 6.80 -3.22
CA ALA A 114 10.69 6.42 -3.46
C ALA A 114 10.81 4.91 -3.76
N THR A 115 10.13 4.09 -2.96
CA THR A 115 10.13 2.65 -3.16
C THR A 115 9.47 2.27 -4.47
N ALA A 116 8.32 2.88 -4.76
CA ALA A 116 7.58 2.60 -6.00
C ALA A 116 8.40 2.95 -7.24
N LEU A 117 9.10 4.08 -7.22
CA LEU A 117 9.95 4.48 -8.34
C LEU A 117 11.16 3.56 -8.50
N LYS A 118 11.75 3.12 -7.39
CA LYS A 118 12.90 2.22 -7.39
C LYS A 118 12.59 0.91 -8.12
N ILE A 119 11.40 0.39 -7.93
CA ILE A 119 10.98 -0.85 -8.58
C ILE A 119 10.30 -0.62 -9.93
N LYS A 120 10.25 0.63 -10.38
CA LYS A 120 9.67 1.02 -11.66
C LYS A 120 8.20 0.63 -11.79
N ALA A 121 7.46 0.75 -10.70
CA ALA A 121 6.02 0.52 -10.72
C ALA A 121 5.34 1.58 -11.61
N LYS A 122 4.28 1.18 -12.28
CA LYS A 122 3.52 2.07 -13.15
C LYS A 122 2.32 2.67 -12.43
N GLU A 123 1.82 1.95 -11.42
CA GLU A 123 0.62 2.35 -10.70
C GLU A 123 0.85 2.42 -9.21
N MET A 124 0.14 3.34 -8.59
CA MET A 124 0.03 3.41 -7.13
C MET A 124 -1.40 3.06 -6.75
N VAL A 125 -1.59 1.92 -6.09
CA VAL A 125 -2.90 1.54 -5.58
C VAL A 125 -3.10 2.25 -4.25
N SER A 126 -3.89 3.31 -4.26
CA SER A 126 -4.08 4.18 -3.10
C SER A 126 -5.32 5.04 -3.26
N ASN A 127 -6.00 5.30 -2.15
CA ASN A 127 -7.10 6.25 -2.10
C ASN A 127 -6.62 7.67 -1.85
N ASP A 128 -5.33 7.88 -1.64
CA ASP A 128 -4.76 9.19 -1.32
C ASP A 128 -4.51 9.98 -2.60
N GLN A 129 -5.29 11.05 -2.78
CA GLN A 129 -5.21 11.90 -3.96
C GLN A 129 -3.88 12.64 -4.09
N ASP A 130 -3.09 12.72 -3.03
CA ASP A 130 -1.77 13.35 -3.11
C ASP A 130 -0.87 12.66 -4.12
N PHE A 131 -1.07 11.36 -4.36
CA PHE A 131 -0.28 10.65 -5.37
C PHE A 131 -0.64 11.03 -6.80
N ASP A 132 -1.72 11.77 -7.03
CA ASP A 132 -2.03 12.29 -8.36
C ASP A 132 -0.99 13.30 -8.84
N LYS A 133 -0.22 13.88 -7.92
CA LYS A 133 0.88 14.80 -8.26
C LYS A 133 2.12 14.10 -8.79
N THR A 134 2.17 12.78 -8.73
CA THR A 134 3.37 11.98 -9.03
C THR A 134 3.30 11.38 -10.43
N PRO A 135 4.42 10.82 -10.93
CA PRO A 135 4.42 10.16 -12.24
C PRO A 135 3.62 8.88 -12.30
N LEU A 136 3.31 8.27 -11.15
CA LEU A 136 2.55 7.02 -11.14
C LEU A 136 1.07 7.30 -11.36
N LYS A 137 0.40 6.38 -12.04
CA LYS A 137 -1.05 6.43 -12.16
C LYS A 137 -1.67 5.93 -10.87
N ARG A 138 -2.41 6.78 -10.18
CA ARG A 138 -3.10 6.36 -8.97
C ARG A 138 -4.39 5.62 -9.34
N VAL A 139 -4.60 4.47 -8.74
CA VAL A 139 -5.81 3.68 -8.93
C VAL A 139 -6.34 3.24 -7.58
N PHE A 140 -7.65 3.28 -7.42
CA PHE A 140 -8.32 2.73 -6.25
C PHE A 140 -9.77 2.43 -6.56
N ALA A 141 -10.54 3.42 -7.01
CA ALA A 141 -11.90 3.20 -7.44
C ALA A 141 -11.90 2.30 -8.66
N LYS A 142 -12.81 1.33 -8.70
CA LYS A 142 -12.84 0.38 -9.80
C LYS A 142 -13.49 0.95 -11.04
N PRO A 143 -12.95 0.62 -12.20
CA PRO A 143 -13.63 0.99 -13.45
C PRO A 143 -15.05 0.47 -13.53
N SER A 144 -15.34 -0.68 -12.90
CA SER A 144 -16.68 -1.26 -12.88
C SER A 144 -17.70 -0.35 -12.19
N GLN A 145 -17.25 0.48 -11.24
CA GLN A 145 -18.13 1.45 -10.59
C GLN A 145 -18.52 2.57 -11.56
N GLU A 146 -17.62 2.95 -12.42
CA GLU A 146 -17.89 3.95 -13.43
C GLU A 146 -18.89 3.41 -14.45
N SER A 147 -18.71 2.16 -14.88
CA SER A 147 -19.63 1.56 -15.83
C SER A 147 -21.02 1.36 -15.23
N THR A 148 -21.14 1.09 -13.93
CA THR A 148 -22.45 0.95 -13.31
C THR A 148 -23.18 2.27 -13.18
N ARG A 149 -22.46 3.38 -13.21
CA ARG A 149 -23.10 4.70 -13.17
C ARG A 149 -23.46 5.22 -14.54
N ALA A 150 -22.90 4.60 -15.53
CA ALA A 150 -23.26 4.95 -16.89
C ALA A 150 -24.58 4.34 -17.27
#